data_f6cd568f7f3b2a8e56d1791d001b3340
#
_entry.id   f6cd568f7f3b2a8e56d1791d001b3340
#
_cell.length_a   1.000
_cell.length_b   1.000
_cell.length_c   1.000
_cell.angle_alpha   90.00
_cell.angle_beta   90.00
_cell.angle_gamma   90.00
#
_symmetry.space_group_name_H-M   'P 1'
#
loop_
_entity.id
_entity.type
_entity.pdbx_description
1 polymer ?
#
loop_
_entity_poly.entity_id
_entity_poly.type
_entity_poly.pdbx_seq_one_letter_code
_entity_poly.pdbx_strand_id
1 'polypeptide(L)'
;MKTLAYLSSYKTVKHEFYDEIEKQKVNIEAYAFQYNICIDRFFTENFESNDTSKPVLLNIIHDYYDSVKTIIIQNPNSISRNEDFRYWILEELKRIGVEVIFLEQTGEKAPNKNILQKTIEIKERIKEIPSLPHVITKVMEVIQDDNSSAFTLSKIIAGDLGLTSKVLKIVNSAVYGFEKQITSIRQAIVVLGFTTIRGIVLSAGIFKIFSPQKNTIFDYEEFWRHSILTAMATKYLGYQLGTPFNHDVFSIAFLHDLGKIILAQYDYDNYLNVYSQIQEQDDYRVKFRIEEEACGINHCEIAYSVLNSWNLPSVFPEVCLYHHTPQLSKDFEFTCTLVHIADTVVNYVVKGKLLDTKPFSEETLDKFNITQDNLEDLYNYTTEQVEKVQDIMGFFS
;
A
#
# COMPACT_ATOMS: atom_id res chain seq x y z
N MET A 1 25.08 -11.95 0.32
CA MET A 1 24.19 -11.16 1.18
C MET A 1 25.06 -10.42 2.19
N LYS A 2 24.81 -9.14 2.41
CA LYS A 2 25.63 -8.25 3.21
C LYS A 2 25.17 -8.17 4.65
N THR A 3 26.11 -7.96 5.57
CA THR A 3 25.86 -7.55 6.95
C THR A 3 26.23 -6.09 7.12
N LEU A 4 25.28 -5.27 7.54
CA LEU A 4 25.45 -3.84 7.75
C LEU A 4 25.44 -3.52 9.25
N ALA A 5 26.07 -2.43 9.62
CA ALA A 5 25.99 -1.86 10.96
C ALA A 5 25.36 -0.47 10.87
N TYR A 6 24.38 -0.22 11.73
CA TYR A 6 23.72 1.08 11.81
C TYR A 6 24.01 1.74 13.17
N LEU A 7 24.56 2.93 13.10
CA LEU A 7 24.98 3.75 14.23
C LEU A 7 24.16 5.03 14.25
N SER A 8 23.67 5.41 15.42
CA SER A 8 22.87 6.63 15.52
C SER A 8 23.07 7.35 16.85
N SER A 9 22.93 8.67 16.85
CA SER A 9 22.98 9.48 18.06
C SER A 9 21.98 10.63 18.01
N TYR A 10 21.43 10.98 19.19
CA TYR A 10 20.56 12.13 19.41
C TYR A 10 21.32 13.34 20.00
N LYS A 11 22.65 13.30 19.98
CA LYS A 11 23.48 14.36 20.52
C LYS A 11 23.60 15.52 19.54
N THR A 12 23.23 16.71 19.99
CA THR A 12 23.32 17.94 19.21
C THR A 12 24.72 18.56 19.23
N VAL A 13 25.51 18.24 20.26
CA VAL A 13 26.89 18.70 20.35
C VAL A 13 27.79 17.76 19.57
N LYS A 14 28.48 18.30 18.57
CA LYS A 14 29.29 17.55 17.61
C LYS A 14 30.29 16.58 18.27
N HIS A 15 30.98 16.98 19.32
CA HIS A 15 31.93 16.12 20.04
C HIS A 15 31.21 14.93 20.71
N GLU A 16 30.12 15.18 21.42
CA GLU A 16 29.34 14.12 22.09
C GLU A 16 28.73 13.13 21.07
N PHE A 17 28.35 13.62 19.90
CA PHE A 17 27.88 12.78 18.79
C PHE A 17 28.97 11.79 18.36
N TYR A 18 30.17 12.27 18.06
CA TYR A 18 31.26 11.38 17.64
C TYR A 18 31.68 10.39 18.73
N ASP A 19 31.72 10.81 20.00
CA ASP A 19 32.06 9.91 21.11
C ASP A 19 31.02 8.78 21.26
N GLU A 20 29.74 9.06 21.06
CA GLU A 20 28.68 8.06 21.11
C GLU A 20 28.75 7.09 19.94
N ILE A 21 28.96 7.60 18.73
CA ILE A 21 29.10 6.78 17.51
C ILE A 21 30.32 5.85 17.60
N GLU A 22 31.47 6.35 18.07
CA GLU A 22 32.65 5.51 18.23
C GLU A 22 32.45 4.40 19.27
N LYS A 23 31.74 4.68 20.38
CA LYS A 23 31.38 3.63 21.36
C LYS A 23 30.50 2.56 20.75
N GLN A 24 29.47 2.94 20.02
CA GLN A 24 28.59 1.99 19.34
C GLN A 24 29.39 1.14 18.33
N LYS A 25 30.27 1.77 17.56
CA LYS A 25 31.09 1.09 16.57
C LYS A 25 31.99 0.04 17.22
N VAL A 26 32.71 0.41 18.29
CA VAL A 26 33.56 -0.51 19.05
C VAL A 26 32.77 -1.72 19.57
N ASN A 27 31.59 -1.50 20.12
CA ASN A 27 30.75 -2.58 20.62
C ASN A 27 30.29 -3.53 19.49
N ILE A 28 29.91 -2.97 18.34
CA ILE A 28 29.48 -3.76 17.18
C ILE A 28 30.65 -4.54 16.58
N GLU A 29 31.82 -3.93 16.48
CA GLU A 29 33.02 -4.62 16.00
C GLU A 29 33.44 -5.77 16.94
N ALA A 30 33.39 -5.55 18.25
CA ALA A 30 33.67 -6.60 19.25
C ALA A 30 32.68 -7.77 19.14
N TYR A 31 31.39 -7.49 18.99
CA TYR A 31 30.37 -8.51 18.76
C TYR A 31 30.62 -9.26 17.45
N ALA A 32 30.86 -8.56 16.36
CA ALA A 32 31.14 -9.15 15.06
C ALA A 32 32.37 -10.05 15.09
N PHE A 33 33.41 -9.63 15.79
CA PHE A 33 34.62 -10.45 16.00
C PHE A 33 34.32 -11.72 16.81
N GLN A 34 33.59 -11.59 17.92
CA GLN A 34 33.21 -12.73 18.77
C GLN A 34 32.42 -13.80 18.02
N TYR A 35 31.51 -13.41 17.13
CA TYR A 35 30.62 -14.29 16.38
C TYR A 35 31.09 -14.58 14.95
N ASN A 36 32.31 -14.17 14.59
CA ASN A 36 32.91 -14.34 13.26
C ASN A 36 32.03 -13.78 12.13
N ILE A 37 31.46 -12.60 12.35
CA ILE A 37 30.62 -11.87 11.40
C ILE A 37 31.47 -10.84 10.68
N CYS A 38 31.40 -10.81 9.35
CA CYS A 38 32.03 -9.76 8.55
C CYS A 38 31.02 -8.62 8.33
N ILE A 39 31.35 -7.39 8.77
CA ILE A 39 30.56 -6.21 8.54
C ILE A 39 30.99 -5.58 7.21
N ASP A 40 30.08 -5.52 6.25
CA ASP A 40 30.37 -4.97 4.92
C ASP A 40 30.39 -3.44 4.91
N ARG A 41 29.55 -2.79 5.73
CA ARG A 41 29.49 -1.34 5.82
C ARG A 41 28.87 -0.85 7.12
N PHE A 42 29.38 0.32 7.58
CA PHE A 42 28.79 1.10 8.66
C PHE A 42 28.00 2.27 8.08
N PHE A 43 26.81 2.51 8.64
CA PHE A 43 25.98 3.67 8.35
C PHE A 43 25.81 4.48 9.63
N THR A 44 25.86 5.78 9.52
CA THR A 44 25.79 6.71 10.67
C THR A 44 24.70 7.73 10.44
N GLU A 45 23.88 7.97 11.45
CA GLU A 45 22.80 8.95 11.42
C GLU A 45 22.78 9.81 12.68
N ASN A 46 22.58 11.11 12.51
CA ASN A 46 22.40 12.04 13.61
C ASN A 46 20.92 12.49 13.64
N PHE A 47 20.32 12.49 14.81
CA PHE A 47 18.93 12.88 15.00
C PHE A 47 18.81 14.17 15.76
N GLU A 48 18.04 15.11 15.23
CA GLU A 48 17.44 16.17 16.03
C GLU A 48 16.29 15.58 16.86
N SER A 49 16.05 16.14 18.02
CA SER A 49 15.20 15.54 19.08
C SER A 49 13.76 15.18 18.70
N ASN A 50 13.27 15.65 17.55
CA ASN A 50 11.90 15.41 17.05
C ASN A 50 11.86 14.83 15.64
N ASP A 51 12.99 14.49 15.04
CA ASP A 51 13.02 13.98 13.66
C ASP A 51 12.66 12.49 13.63
N THR A 52 11.57 12.16 12.93
CA THR A 52 11.11 10.79 12.70
C THR A 52 11.42 10.32 11.27
N SER A 53 12.02 11.16 10.42
CA SER A 53 12.21 10.85 9.00
C SER A 53 13.22 9.73 8.72
N LYS A 54 14.23 9.54 9.58
CA LYS A 54 15.23 8.45 9.50
C LYS A 54 15.76 8.18 8.09
N PRO A 55 16.21 9.18 7.36
CA PRO A 55 16.54 9.02 5.95
C PRO A 55 17.62 7.97 5.69
N VAL A 56 18.64 7.84 6.56
CA VAL A 56 19.73 6.88 6.35
C VAL A 56 19.23 5.44 6.50
N LEU A 57 18.44 5.15 7.54
CA LEU A 57 17.90 3.79 7.74
C LEU A 57 16.89 3.42 6.65
N LEU A 58 16.01 4.35 6.26
CA LEU A 58 15.09 4.16 5.14
C LEU A 58 15.83 3.95 3.81
N ASN A 59 16.91 4.70 3.56
CA ASN A 59 17.75 4.50 2.38
C ASN A 59 18.47 3.14 2.42
N ILE A 60 18.87 2.63 3.58
CA ILE A 60 19.41 1.28 3.71
C ILE A 60 18.38 0.25 3.28
N ILE A 61 17.13 0.39 3.75
CA ILE A 61 16.03 -0.48 3.38
C ILE A 61 15.80 -0.42 1.86
N HIS A 62 15.78 0.79 1.29
CA HIS A 62 15.53 1.01 -0.12
C HIS A 62 16.68 0.55 -1.02
N ASP A 63 17.94 0.98 -0.73
CA ASP A 63 19.07 0.79 -1.64
C ASP A 63 19.69 -0.62 -1.55
N TYR A 64 19.46 -1.34 -0.45
CA TYR A 64 20.10 -2.63 -0.18
C TYR A 64 19.10 -3.78 0.00
N TYR A 65 17.85 -3.55 -0.25
CA TYR A 65 16.73 -4.47 -0.11
C TYR A 65 17.03 -5.92 -0.57
N ASP A 66 17.66 -6.11 -1.76
CA ASP A 66 17.97 -7.44 -2.30
C ASP A 66 19.33 -8.02 -1.84
N SER A 67 20.15 -7.23 -1.14
CA SER A 67 21.53 -7.60 -0.86
C SER A 67 21.87 -7.70 0.62
N VAL A 68 21.05 -7.14 1.51
CA VAL A 68 21.24 -7.19 2.96
C VAL A 68 20.55 -8.40 3.55
N LYS A 69 21.31 -9.10 4.43
CA LYS A 69 20.77 -10.19 5.24
C LYS A 69 20.60 -9.77 6.69
N THR A 70 21.54 -9.00 7.21
CA THR A 70 21.60 -8.69 8.64
C THR A 70 21.97 -7.23 8.85
N ILE A 71 21.31 -6.56 9.79
CA ILE A 71 21.71 -5.24 10.32
C ILE A 71 21.98 -5.39 11.81
N ILE A 72 23.16 -4.92 12.24
CA ILE A 72 23.54 -4.89 13.65
C ILE A 72 23.39 -3.48 14.18
N ILE A 73 22.67 -3.35 15.30
CA ILE A 73 22.32 -2.08 15.93
C ILE A 73 22.62 -2.15 17.43
N GLN A 74 23.08 -1.06 18.03
CA GLN A 74 23.42 -1.05 19.46
C GLN A 74 22.21 -1.44 20.33
N ASN A 75 21.08 -0.73 20.18
CA ASN A 75 19.84 -1.01 20.89
C ASN A 75 18.63 -0.50 20.09
N PRO A 76 17.41 -0.90 20.44
CA PRO A 76 16.19 -0.47 19.75
C PRO A 76 16.00 1.04 19.68
N ASN A 77 16.39 1.79 20.72
CA ASN A 77 16.29 3.24 20.74
C ASN A 77 17.21 3.93 19.73
N SER A 78 18.23 3.21 19.24
CA SER A 78 19.08 3.67 18.12
C SER A 78 18.31 3.77 16.80
N ILE A 79 17.20 3.04 16.63
CA ILE A 79 16.31 3.20 15.49
C ILE A 79 15.44 4.45 15.67
N SER A 80 14.75 4.56 16.79
CA SER A 80 13.90 5.70 17.13
C SER A 80 13.54 5.70 18.61
N ARG A 81 13.34 6.88 19.18
CA ARG A 81 12.72 7.04 20.50
C ARG A 81 11.19 6.91 20.44
N ASN A 82 10.61 7.11 19.28
CA ASN A 82 9.20 6.84 19.03
C ASN A 82 9.00 5.33 18.85
N GLU A 83 8.26 4.71 19.77
CA GLU A 83 8.04 3.26 19.79
C GLU A 83 7.25 2.77 18.56
N ASP A 84 6.25 3.51 18.11
CA ASP A 84 5.42 3.15 16.97
C ASP A 84 6.23 3.17 15.68
N PHE A 85 7.06 4.20 15.48
CA PHE A 85 7.94 4.29 14.33
C PHE A 85 9.04 3.21 14.36
N ARG A 86 9.60 2.91 15.54
CA ARG A 86 10.59 1.83 15.71
C ARG A 86 9.99 0.48 15.37
N TYR A 87 8.78 0.21 15.87
CA TYR A 87 8.05 -1.01 15.56
C TYR A 87 7.84 -1.17 14.06
N TRP A 88 7.35 -0.12 13.39
CA TRP A 88 7.15 -0.11 11.96
C TRP A 88 8.44 -0.41 11.17
N ILE A 89 9.57 0.24 11.50
CA ILE A 89 10.87 -0.02 10.84
C ILE A 89 11.28 -1.48 11.01
N LEU A 90 11.11 -2.05 12.20
CA LEU A 90 11.49 -3.44 12.46
C LEU A 90 10.65 -4.44 11.66
N GLU A 91 9.35 -4.19 11.55
CA GLU A 91 8.47 -5.02 10.73
C GLU A 91 8.80 -4.87 9.23
N GLU A 92 9.14 -3.67 8.75
CA GLU A 92 9.59 -3.48 7.38
C GLU A 92 10.89 -4.27 7.08
N LEU A 93 11.87 -4.19 7.97
CA LEU A 93 13.12 -4.95 7.84
C LEU A 93 12.86 -6.46 7.83
N LYS A 94 12.04 -6.95 8.71
CA LYS A 94 11.62 -8.35 8.77
C LYS A 94 10.89 -8.79 7.50
N ARG A 95 10.00 -7.95 6.97
CA ARG A 95 9.23 -8.21 5.76
C ARG A 95 10.11 -8.41 4.53
N ILE A 96 11.18 -7.62 4.40
CA ILE A 96 12.16 -7.78 3.34
C ILE A 96 13.21 -8.86 3.66
N GLY A 97 13.03 -9.65 4.73
CA GLY A 97 13.90 -10.75 5.10
C GLY A 97 15.23 -10.33 5.74
N VAL A 98 15.31 -9.11 6.27
CA VAL A 98 16.50 -8.61 6.96
C VAL A 98 16.40 -8.92 8.46
N GLU A 99 17.39 -9.63 8.97
CA GLU A 99 17.55 -9.90 10.39
C GLU A 99 18.15 -8.69 11.10
N VAL A 100 17.54 -8.25 12.21
CA VAL A 100 18.09 -7.19 13.06
C VAL A 100 18.65 -7.78 14.34
N ILE A 101 19.92 -7.51 14.62
CA ILE A 101 20.62 -7.94 15.84
C ILE A 101 20.84 -6.72 16.72
N PHE A 102 20.25 -6.74 17.93
CA PHE A 102 20.50 -5.75 18.95
C PHE A 102 21.56 -6.25 19.93
N LEU A 103 22.60 -5.43 20.19
CA LEU A 103 23.65 -5.77 21.17
C LEU A 103 23.19 -5.60 22.62
N GLU A 104 22.37 -4.58 22.84
CA GLU A 104 21.74 -4.30 24.13
C GLU A 104 20.23 -4.52 24.01
N GLN A 105 19.71 -5.46 24.75
CA GLN A 105 18.26 -5.62 24.89
C GLN A 105 17.77 -4.62 25.94
N THR A 106 17.21 -3.50 25.49
CA THR A 106 16.41 -2.67 26.38
C THR A 106 15.16 -3.46 26.70
N GLY A 107 14.95 -3.91 27.91
CA GLY A 107 13.83 -4.64 28.48
C GLY A 107 12.49 -4.78 27.73
N GLU A 108 12.48 -4.64 26.43
CA GLU A 108 11.35 -4.82 25.54
C GLU A 108 10.99 -6.30 25.49
N LYS A 109 9.74 -6.58 25.73
CA LYS A 109 9.18 -7.92 25.61
C LYS A 109 9.54 -8.48 24.24
N ALA A 110 10.02 -9.73 24.23
CA ALA A 110 10.10 -10.53 22.99
C ALA A 110 8.79 -10.35 22.20
N PRO A 111 8.84 -10.37 20.83
CA PRO A 111 7.66 -10.19 20.01
C PRO A 111 6.54 -11.04 20.59
N ASN A 112 5.40 -10.41 20.78
CA ASN A 112 4.29 -11.02 21.49
C ASN A 112 3.99 -12.37 20.82
N LYS A 113 4.19 -13.49 21.54
CA LYS A 113 3.95 -14.84 20.99
C LYS A 113 2.55 -14.95 20.37
N ASN A 114 1.59 -14.14 20.86
CA ASN A 114 0.24 -14.09 20.32
C ASN A 114 0.21 -13.48 18.91
N ILE A 115 1.00 -12.45 18.61
CA ILE A 115 1.06 -11.83 17.27
C ILE A 115 1.66 -12.84 16.29
N LEU A 116 2.78 -13.47 16.64
CA LEU A 116 3.39 -14.50 15.78
C LEU A 116 2.42 -15.66 15.49
N GLN A 117 1.70 -16.12 16.50
CA GLN A 117 0.69 -17.17 16.35
C GLN A 117 -0.44 -16.71 15.41
N LYS A 118 -0.97 -15.51 15.59
CA LYS A 118 -1.99 -14.92 14.70
C LYS A 118 -1.49 -14.74 13.27
N THR A 119 -0.24 -14.33 13.09
CA THR A 119 0.38 -14.21 11.75
C THR A 119 0.42 -15.57 11.03
N ILE A 120 0.70 -16.65 11.75
CA ILE A 120 0.66 -18.01 11.19
C ILE A 120 -0.77 -18.40 10.83
N GLU A 121 -1.71 -18.16 11.73
CA GLU A 121 -3.13 -18.49 11.53
C GLU A 121 -3.72 -17.75 10.34
N ILE A 122 -3.48 -16.43 10.20
CA ILE A 122 -4.01 -15.67 9.07
C ILE A 122 -3.37 -16.11 7.74
N LYS A 123 -2.09 -16.46 7.73
CA LYS A 123 -1.43 -17.00 6.53
C LYS A 123 -2.03 -18.32 6.06
N GLU A 124 -2.50 -19.17 6.97
CA GLU A 124 -3.25 -20.38 6.60
C GLU A 124 -4.64 -20.02 6.05
N ARG A 125 -5.35 -19.09 6.68
CA ARG A 125 -6.66 -18.60 6.19
C ARG A 125 -6.58 -17.92 4.82
N ILE A 126 -5.49 -17.21 4.50
CA ILE A 126 -5.27 -16.65 3.16
C ILE A 126 -5.34 -17.71 2.07
N LYS A 127 -4.94 -18.94 2.35
CA LYS A 127 -5.03 -20.07 1.40
C LYS A 127 -6.47 -20.46 1.07
N GLU A 128 -7.43 -20.08 1.92
CA GLU A 128 -8.87 -20.33 1.70
C GLU A 128 -9.50 -19.24 0.79
N ILE A 129 -8.80 -18.14 0.52
CA ILE A 129 -9.28 -17.08 -0.37
C ILE A 129 -9.42 -17.67 -1.77
N PRO A 130 -10.60 -17.54 -2.41
CA PRO A 130 -10.82 -18.07 -3.74
C PRO A 130 -9.79 -17.53 -4.74
N SER A 131 -9.35 -18.38 -5.64
CA SER A 131 -8.58 -17.92 -6.80
C SER A 131 -9.46 -17.01 -7.67
N LEU A 132 -8.80 -16.16 -8.48
CA LEU A 132 -9.51 -15.32 -9.45
C LEU A 132 -10.41 -16.21 -10.34
N PRO A 133 -11.64 -15.76 -10.64
CA PRO A 133 -12.50 -16.44 -11.58
C PRO A 133 -11.78 -16.69 -12.90
N HIS A 134 -11.95 -17.87 -13.48
CA HIS A 134 -11.24 -18.29 -14.69
C HIS A 134 -11.36 -17.27 -15.86
N VAL A 135 -12.50 -16.56 -15.96
CA VAL A 135 -12.65 -15.52 -16.99
C VAL A 135 -11.68 -14.35 -16.75
N ILE A 136 -11.44 -13.97 -15.49
CA ILE A 136 -10.50 -12.90 -15.14
C ILE A 136 -9.07 -13.33 -15.46
N THR A 137 -8.69 -14.54 -15.06
CA THR A 137 -7.37 -15.10 -15.38
C THR A 137 -7.12 -15.11 -16.89
N LYS A 138 -8.08 -15.57 -17.68
CA LYS A 138 -8.01 -15.52 -19.14
C LYS A 138 -7.88 -14.11 -19.72
N VAL A 139 -8.58 -13.14 -19.15
CA VAL A 139 -8.45 -11.73 -19.56
C VAL A 139 -7.04 -11.23 -19.28
N MET A 140 -6.47 -11.58 -18.13
CA MET A 140 -5.10 -11.19 -17.78
C MET A 140 -4.06 -11.83 -18.72
N GLU A 141 -4.20 -13.12 -19.08
CA GLU A 141 -3.33 -13.82 -20.02
C GLU A 141 -3.36 -13.19 -21.41
N VAL A 142 -4.56 -12.91 -21.93
CA VAL A 142 -4.73 -12.33 -23.27
C VAL A 142 -4.12 -10.93 -23.38
N ILE A 143 -4.11 -10.18 -22.29
CA ILE A 143 -3.57 -8.82 -22.28
C ILE A 143 -2.04 -8.80 -22.15
N GLN A 144 -1.43 -9.86 -21.65
CA GLN A 144 0.03 -10.04 -21.65
C GLN A 144 0.58 -10.51 -23.00
N ASP A 145 -0.30 -10.97 -23.89
CA ASP A 145 0.09 -11.38 -25.24
C ASP A 145 0.01 -10.18 -26.21
N ASP A 146 1.17 -9.70 -26.66
CA ASP A 146 1.30 -8.59 -27.62
C ASP A 146 0.56 -8.82 -28.95
N ASN A 147 0.23 -10.07 -29.27
CA ASN A 147 -0.53 -10.43 -30.46
C ASN A 147 -2.05 -10.46 -30.24
N SER A 148 -2.51 -10.17 -29.03
CA SER A 148 -3.93 -10.23 -28.72
C SER A 148 -4.72 -9.07 -29.34
N SER A 149 -5.97 -9.37 -29.72
CA SER A 149 -6.85 -8.39 -30.37
C SER A 149 -8.04 -8.00 -29.50
N ALA A 150 -8.58 -6.78 -29.75
CA ALA A 150 -9.84 -6.32 -29.13
C ALA A 150 -10.99 -7.34 -29.34
N PHE A 151 -10.96 -8.07 -30.43
CA PHE A 151 -11.93 -9.12 -30.72
C PHE A 151 -11.78 -10.32 -29.77
N THR A 152 -10.56 -10.79 -29.53
CA THR A 152 -10.28 -11.90 -28.61
C THR A 152 -10.71 -11.55 -27.20
N LEU A 153 -10.29 -10.37 -26.68
CA LEU A 153 -10.65 -9.87 -25.36
C LEU A 153 -12.17 -9.71 -25.22
N SER A 154 -12.83 -9.11 -26.21
CA SER A 154 -14.29 -8.92 -26.16
C SER A 154 -15.06 -10.23 -26.13
N LYS A 155 -14.60 -11.28 -26.82
CA LYS A 155 -15.21 -12.61 -26.78
C LYS A 155 -15.11 -13.26 -25.41
N ILE A 156 -13.95 -13.14 -24.76
CA ILE A 156 -13.74 -13.73 -23.43
C ILE A 156 -14.67 -13.07 -22.42
N ILE A 157 -14.72 -11.72 -22.40
CA ILE A 157 -15.58 -10.98 -21.49
C ILE A 157 -17.07 -11.27 -21.76
N ALA A 158 -17.47 -11.29 -23.06
CA ALA A 158 -18.85 -11.57 -23.48
C ALA A 158 -19.32 -12.99 -23.13
N GLY A 159 -18.40 -13.92 -22.87
CA GLY A 159 -18.71 -15.27 -22.40
C GLY A 159 -19.30 -15.32 -20.97
N ASP A 160 -19.13 -14.27 -20.17
CA ASP A 160 -19.75 -14.11 -18.84
C ASP A 160 -20.70 -12.91 -18.86
N LEU A 161 -22.02 -13.19 -18.87
CA LEU A 161 -23.06 -12.15 -18.93
C LEU A 161 -23.04 -11.23 -17.69
N GLY A 162 -22.75 -11.79 -16.51
CA GLY A 162 -22.68 -11.02 -15.28
C GLY A 162 -21.51 -10.04 -15.30
N LEU A 163 -20.33 -10.51 -15.73
CA LEU A 163 -19.15 -9.67 -15.90
C LEU A 163 -19.38 -8.61 -16.98
N THR A 164 -19.92 -9.00 -18.15
CA THR A 164 -20.25 -8.09 -19.25
C THR A 164 -21.15 -6.95 -18.77
N SER A 165 -22.22 -7.26 -18.05
CA SER A 165 -23.15 -6.26 -17.50
C SER A 165 -22.43 -5.31 -16.54
N LYS A 166 -21.62 -5.82 -15.61
CA LYS A 166 -20.85 -5.00 -14.67
C LYS A 166 -19.85 -4.08 -15.37
N VAL A 167 -19.07 -4.63 -16.32
CA VAL A 167 -18.12 -3.84 -17.10
C VAL A 167 -18.82 -2.71 -17.86
N LEU A 168 -19.92 -3.00 -18.56
CA LEU A 168 -20.67 -1.97 -19.29
C LEU A 168 -21.31 -0.93 -18.36
N LYS A 169 -21.76 -1.31 -17.18
CA LYS A 169 -22.25 -0.36 -16.16
C LYS A 169 -21.14 0.59 -15.70
N ILE A 170 -19.97 0.05 -15.37
CA ILE A 170 -18.81 0.87 -14.96
C ILE A 170 -18.39 1.82 -16.10
N VAL A 171 -18.29 1.32 -17.32
CA VAL A 171 -17.92 2.11 -18.50
C VAL A 171 -18.89 3.25 -18.77
N ASN A 172 -20.19 3.03 -18.56
CA ASN A 172 -21.23 4.04 -18.78
C ASN A 172 -21.49 4.93 -17.55
N SER A 173 -20.74 4.76 -16.48
CA SER A 173 -20.86 5.61 -15.29
C SER A 173 -20.34 7.02 -15.53
N ALA A 174 -20.68 7.94 -14.63
CA ALA A 174 -20.18 9.31 -14.63
C ALA A 174 -18.65 9.42 -14.57
N VAL A 175 -17.95 8.36 -14.10
CA VAL A 175 -16.48 8.26 -14.07
C VAL A 175 -15.85 8.44 -15.45
N TYR A 176 -16.48 7.91 -16.50
CA TYR A 176 -15.97 7.98 -17.87
C TYR A 176 -16.63 9.08 -18.68
N GLY A 177 -17.79 9.60 -18.27
CA GLY A 177 -18.44 10.80 -18.80
C GLY A 177 -18.81 10.73 -20.29
N PHE A 178 -19.13 9.55 -20.82
CA PHE A 178 -19.52 9.42 -22.23
C PHE A 178 -20.92 10.01 -22.45
N GLU A 179 -21.03 10.90 -23.43
CA GLU A 179 -22.33 11.46 -23.88
C GLU A 179 -23.25 10.38 -24.49
N LYS A 180 -22.66 9.38 -25.13
CA LYS A 180 -23.38 8.29 -25.77
C LYS A 180 -23.11 6.97 -25.05
N GLN A 181 -24.18 6.22 -24.81
CA GLN A 181 -24.10 4.93 -24.16
C GLN A 181 -23.23 3.94 -24.95
N ILE A 182 -22.27 3.35 -24.25
CA ILE A 182 -21.46 2.21 -24.76
C ILE A 182 -22.28 0.94 -24.58
N THR A 183 -22.58 0.25 -25.69
CA THR A 183 -23.49 -0.89 -25.68
C THR A 183 -22.83 -2.25 -25.87
N SER A 184 -21.51 -2.27 -26.11
CA SER A 184 -20.76 -3.51 -26.27
C SER A 184 -19.35 -3.41 -25.71
N ILE A 185 -18.80 -4.55 -25.25
CA ILE A 185 -17.40 -4.67 -24.79
C ILE A 185 -16.43 -4.26 -25.89
N ARG A 186 -16.69 -4.64 -27.14
CA ARG A 186 -15.85 -4.25 -28.27
C ARG A 186 -15.76 -2.74 -28.42
N GLN A 187 -16.88 -2.05 -28.31
CA GLN A 187 -16.93 -0.58 -28.35
C GLN A 187 -16.18 0.00 -27.16
N ALA A 188 -16.36 -0.55 -25.95
CA ALA A 188 -15.63 -0.14 -24.75
C ALA A 188 -14.10 -0.25 -24.95
N ILE A 189 -13.62 -1.37 -25.51
CA ILE A 189 -12.19 -1.58 -25.81
C ILE A 189 -11.68 -0.54 -26.81
N VAL A 190 -12.44 -0.24 -27.84
CA VAL A 190 -12.04 0.74 -28.88
C VAL A 190 -11.91 2.15 -28.29
N VAL A 191 -12.81 2.52 -27.38
CA VAL A 191 -12.86 3.87 -26.81
C VAL A 191 -11.89 4.04 -25.64
N LEU A 192 -11.80 3.06 -24.74
CA LEU A 192 -11.01 3.12 -23.52
C LEU A 192 -9.63 2.48 -23.60
N GLY A 193 -9.43 1.64 -24.61
CA GLY A 193 -8.21 0.85 -24.76
C GLY A 193 -8.18 -0.43 -23.91
N PHE A 194 -7.21 -1.27 -24.22
CA PHE A 194 -7.03 -2.57 -23.55
C PHE A 194 -6.74 -2.45 -22.06
N THR A 195 -5.83 -1.55 -21.71
CA THR A 195 -5.35 -1.37 -20.33
C THR A 195 -6.49 -0.99 -19.39
N THR A 196 -7.33 -0.03 -19.79
CA THR A 196 -8.47 0.40 -18.99
C THR A 196 -9.53 -0.71 -18.84
N ILE A 197 -9.85 -1.43 -19.92
CA ILE A 197 -10.81 -2.53 -19.86
C ILE A 197 -10.29 -3.68 -19.00
N ARG A 198 -9.00 -3.99 -19.04
CA ARG A 198 -8.37 -4.96 -18.13
C ARG A 198 -8.66 -4.63 -16.69
N GLY A 199 -8.37 -3.39 -16.31
CA GLY A 199 -8.55 -2.95 -14.95
C GLY A 199 -9.99 -2.98 -14.49
N ILE A 200 -10.94 -2.54 -15.34
CA ILE A 200 -12.37 -2.62 -15.05
C ILE A 200 -12.81 -4.07 -14.84
N VAL A 201 -12.34 -4.99 -15.70
CA VAL A 201 -12.67 -6.42 -15.59
C VAL A 201 -12.11 -7.00 -14.31
N LEU A 202 -10.86 -6.67 -13.95
CA LEU A 202 -10.22 -7.11 -12.72
C LEU A 202 -10.99 -6.59 -11.49
N SER A 203 -11.30 -5.31 -11.46
CA SER A 203 -12.07 -4.68 -10.37
C SER A 203 -13.46 -5.31 -10.21
N ALA A 204 -14.18 -5.53 -11.32
CA ALA A 204 -15.48 -6.18 -11.31
C ALA A 204 -15.42 -7.65 -10.83
N GLY A 205 -14.35 -8.36 -11.17
CA GLY A 205 -14.11 -9.73 -10.74
C GLY A 205 -13.80 -9.83 -9.25
N ILE A 206 -12.93 -8.96 -8.75
CA ILE A 206 -12.55 -8.88 -7.33
C ILE A 206 -13.75 -8.47 -6.49
N PHE A 207 -14.53 -7.49 -6.94
CA PHE A 207 -15.78 -7.12 -6.28
C PHE A 207 -16.74 -8.33 -6.14
N LYS A 208 -16.82 -9.21 -7.15
CA LYS A 208 -17.67 -10.42 -7.08
C LYS A 208 -17.17 -11.42 -6.03
N ILE A 209 -15.86 -11.57 -5.85
CA ILE A 209 -15.26 -12.44 -4.83
C ILE A 209 -15.59 -11.91 -3.43
N PHE A 210 -15.44 -10.61 -3.21
CA PHE A 210 -15.64 -9.95 -1.93
C PHE A 210 -17.01 -9.25 -1.83
N SER A 211 -18.06 -9.91 -2.36
CA SER A 211 -19.43 -9.39 -2.28
C SER A 211 -19.88 -9.24 -0.82
N PRO A 212 -20.71 -8.23 -0.50
CA PRO A 212 -21.16 -7.98 0.85
C PRO A 212 -21.79 -9.20 1.49
N GLN A 213 -21.38 -9.50 2.72
CA GLN A 213 -22.05 -10.49 3.57
C GLN A 213 -23.16 -9.77 4.35
N LYS A 214 -24.30 -10.44 4.56
CA LYS A 214 -25.42 -9.86 5.32
C LYS A 214 -25.04 -9.72 6.80
N ASN A 215 -25.42 -8.60 7.41
CA ASN A 215 -25.32 -8.31 8.84
C ASN A 215 -23.88 -8.19 9.38
N THR A 216 -23.02 -7.43 8.70
CA THR A 216 -21.67 -7.13 9.18
C THR A 216 -21.57 -5.69 9.68
N ILE A 217 -20.67 -5.45 10.66
CA ILE A 217 -20.30 -4.10 11.13
C ILE A 217 -19.43 -3.38 10.08
N PHE A 218 -18.73 -4.13 9.22
CA PHE A 218 -17.91 -3.58 8.15
C PHE A 218 -18.82 -2.94 7.09
N ASP A 219 -18.60 -1.65 6.86
CA ASP A 219 -19.37 -0.90 5.86
C ASP A 219 -18.77 -1.12 4.46
N TYR A 220 -19.34 -2.12 3.76
CA TYR A 220 -18.94 -2.44 2.39
C TYR A 220 -19.22 -1.30 1.41
N GLU A 221 -20.30 -0.54 1.63
CA GLU A 221 -20.66 0.56 0.75
C GLU A 221 -19.67 1.70 0.89
N GLU A 222 -19.33 2.08 2.12
CA GLU A 222 -18.30 3.09 2.39
C GLU A 222 -16.93 2.65 1.85
N PHE A 223 -16.53 1.40 2.05
CA PHE A 223 -15.28 0.84 1.56
C PHE A 223 -15.15 0.97 0.02
N TRP A 224 -16.16 0.52 -0.72
CA TRP A 224 -16.12 0.58 -2.18
C TRP A 224 -16.26 2.01 -2.70
N ARG A 225 -17.04 2.85 -2.04
CA ARG A 225 -17.13 4.28 -2.35
C ARG A 225 -15.78 4.96 -2.20
N HIS A 226 -15.08 4.72 -1.09
CA HIS A 226 -13.71 5.21 -0.87
C HIS A 226 -12.76 4.72 -1.97
N SER A 227 -12.78 3.43 -2.29
CA SER A 227 -11.93 2.84 -3.34
C SER A 227 -12.15 3.47 -4.72
N ILE A 228 -13.42 3.73 -5.08
CA ILE A 228 -13.77 4.40 -6.35
C ILE A 228 -13.29 5.85 -6.35
N LEU A 229 -13.54 6.61 -5.29
CA LEU A 229 -13.11 8.00 -5.16
C LEU A 229 -11.59 8.12 -5.25
N THR A 230 -10.85 7.26 -4.55
CA THR A 230 -9.38 7.22 -4.59
C THR A 230 -8.87 6.90 -5.99
N ALA A 231 -9.51 5.96 -6.69
CA ALA A 231 -9.15 5.62 -8.06
C ALA A 231 -9.39 6.79 -9.04
N MET A 232 -10.50 7.51 -8.90
CA MET A 232 -10.82 8.69 -9.69
C MET A 232 -9.82 9.84 -9.40
N ALA A 233 -9.55 10.10 -8.13
CA ALA A 233 -8.63 11.12 -7.68
C ALA A 233 -7.19 10.84 -8.17
N THR A 234 -6.73 9.59 -8.08
CA THR A 234 -5.42 9.17 -8.60
C THR A 234 -5.30 9.40 -10.11
N LYS A 235 -6.34 9.02 -10.86
CA LYS A 235 -6.37 9.22 -12.31
C LYS A 235 -6.37 10.73 -12.67
N TYR A 236 -7.13 11.53 -11.94
CA TYR A 236 -7.20 12.97 -12.14
C TYR A 236 -5.85 13.66 -11.88
N LEU A 237 -5.21 13.35 -10.74
CA LEU A 237 -3.89 13.89 -10.40
C LEU A 237 -2.83 13.48 -11.44
N GLY A 238 -2.83 12.23 -11.86
CA GLY A 238 -1.92 11.76 -12.90
C GLY A 238 -2.12 12.46 -14.25
N TYR A 239 -3.37 12.78 -14.60
CA TYR A 239 -3.68 13.59 -15.80
C TYR A 239 -3.15 15.02 -15.68
N GLN A 240 -3.33 15.67 -14.54
CA GLN A 240 -2.81 17.03 -14.29
C GLN A 240 -1.29 17.10 -14.43
N LEU A 241 -0.59 16.06 -14.00
CA LEU A 241 0.88 15.97 -14.09
C LEU A 241 1.38 15.61 -15.49
N GLY A 242 0.47 15.38 -16.46
CA GLY A 242 0.83 15.08 -17.85
C GLY A 242 1.59 13.76 -18.02
N THR A 243 1.51 12.85 -17.06
CA THR A 243 2.31 11.63 -17.07
C THR A 243 1.61 10.55 -17.90
N PRO A 244 2.25 10.01 -18.95
CA PRO A 244 1.74 8.84 -19.65
C PRO A 244 1.94 7.60 -18.77
N PHE A 245 0.83 6.99 -18.36
CA PHE A 245 0.90 5.72 -17.63
C PHE A 245 0.97 4.54 -18.60
N ASN A 246 1.90 3.65 -18.38
CA ASN A 246 1.98 2.36 -19.08
C ASN A 246 0.98 1.34 -18.52
N HIS A 247 0.26 1.69 -17.44
CA HIS A 247 -0.69 0.83 -16.71
C HIS A 247 -1.94 1.62 -16.31
N ASP A 248 -3.01 0.89 -16.02
CA ASP A 248 -4.28 1.49 -15.61
C ASP A 248 -4.24 1.89 -14.12
N VAL A 249 -3.88 3.14 -13.84
CA VAL A 249 -3.81 3.67 -12.47
C VAL A 249 -5.15 3.65 -11.73
N PHE A 250 -6.28 3.73 -12.46
CA PHE A 250 -7.61 3.62 -11.84
C PHE A 250 -7.78 2.28 -11.13
N SER A 251 -7.50 1.18 -11.83
CA SER A 251 -7.69 -0.16 -11.25
C SER A 251 -6.69 -0.49 -10.16
N ILE A 252 -5.47 0.02 -10.29
CA ILE A 252 -4.45 -0.12 -9.26
C ILE A 252 -4.89 0.59 -7.99
N ALA A 253 -5.29 1.86 -8.10
CA ALA A 253 -5.78 2.64 -6.96
C ALA A 253 -7.09 2.10 -6.39
N PHE A 254 -7.98 1.53 -7.23
CA PHE A 254 -9.20 0.89 -6.76
C PHE A 254 -8.95 -0.27 -5.77
N LEU A 255 -7.81 -0.95 -5.90
CA LEU A 255 -7.46 -2.11 -5.09
C LEU A 255 -6.50 -1.80 -3.92
N HIS A 256 -6.07 -0.54 -3.75
CA HIS A 256 -5.04 -0.18 -2.77
C HIS A 256 -5.34 -0.70 -1.35
N ASP A 257 -6.59 -0.65 -0.95
CA ASP A 257 -7.10 -1.01 0.37
C ASP A 257 -7.73 -2.41 0.45
N LEU A 258 -7.54 -3.25 -0.57
CA LEU A 258 -8.17 -4.58 -0.66
C LEU A 258 -7.97 -5.44 0.61
N GLY A 259 -6.89 -5.25 1.32
CA GLY A 259 -6.60 -5.98 2.55
C GLY A 259 -7.63 -5.74 3.66
N LYS A 260 -8.26 -4.56 3.73
CA LYS A 260 -9.29 -4.25 4.73
C LYS A 260 -10.50 -5.17 4.57
N ILE A 261 -10.96 -5.38 3.34
CA ILE A 261 -12.10 -6.28 3.08
C ILE A 261 -11.72 -7.76 3.24
N ILE A 262 -10.45 -8.11 2.96
CA ILE A 262 -9.93 -9.44 3.21
C ILE A 262 -9.94 -9.72 4.72
N LEU A 263 -9.39 -8.84 5.55
CA LEU A 263 -9.43 -8.96 7.01
C LEU A 263 -10.87 -9.05 7.53
N ALA A 264 -11.75 -8.20 7.02
CA ALA A 264 -13.17 -8.21 7.42
C ALA A 264 -13.91 -9.51 7.06
N GLN A 265 -13.49 -10.27 6.07
CA GLN A 265 -14.14 -11.52 5.67
C GLN A 265 -13.46 -12.78 6.22
N TYR A 266 -12.13 -12.78 6.28
CA TYR A 266 -11.36 -13.98 6.62
C TYR A 266 -10.78 -13.97 8.03
N ASP A 267 -10.78 -12.81 8.69
CA ASP A 267 -10.46 -12.67 10.12
C ASP A 267 -11.51 -11.82 10.85
N TYR A 268 -12.77 -12.10 10.55
CA TYR A 268 -13.96 -11.35 10.94
C TYR A 268 -13.95 -10.94 12.42
N ASP A 269 -13.82 -11.94 13.32
CA ASP A 269 -13.93 -11.70 14.76
C ASP A 269 -12.83 -10.78 15.29
N ASN A 270 -11.59 -10.96 14.83
CA ASN A 270 -10.46 -10.15 15.27
C ASN A 270 -10.52 -8.74 14.68
N TYR A 271 -10.74 -8.62 13.39
CA TYR A 271 -10.74 -7.33 12.69
C TYR A 271 -11.92 -6.43 13.11
N LEU A 272 -13.13 -6.98 13.24
CA LEU A 272 -14.28 -6.18 13.62
C LEU A 272 -14.24 -5.69 15.08
N ASN A 273 -13.58 -6.42 15.98
CA ASN A 273 -13.39 -5.96 17.36
C ASN A 273 -12.58 -4.66 17.46
N VAL A 274 -11.75 -4.36 16.45
CA VAL A 274 -10.90 -3.17 16.39
C VAL A 274 -11.29 -2.20 15.28
N TYR A 275 -12.29 -2.54 14.47
CA TYR A 275 -12.68 -1.75 13.29
C TYR A 275 -13.02 -0.29 13.65
N SER A 276 -13.82 -0.06 14.70
CA SER A 276 -14.15 1.29 15.14
C SER A 276 -12.91 2.08 15.59
N GLN A 277 -11.98 1.42 16.29
CA GLN A 277 -10.73 2.06 16.71
C GLN A 277 -9.87 2.46 15.51
N ILE A 278 -9.82 1.61 14.48
CA ILE A 278 -9.09 1.88 13.23
C ILE A 278 -9.70 3.10 12.51
N GLN A 279 -11.04 3.19 12.46
CA GLN A 279 -11.74 4.30 11.80
C GLN A 279 -11.51 5.65 12.47
N GLU A 280 -11.31 5.67 13.78
CA GLU A 280 -11.02 6.88 14.56
C GLU A 280 -9.59 7.42 14.37
N GLN A 281 -8.68 6.60 13.84
CA GLN A 281 -7.28 7.00 13.66
C GLN A 281 -7.07 7.70 12.31
N ASP A 282 -6.23 8.74 12.31
CA ASP A 282 -5.75 9.37 11.08
C ASP A 282 -4.32 8.89 10.73
N ASP A 283 -3.50 8.51 11.73
CA ASP A 283 -2.14 8.01 11.50
C ASP A 283 -2.16 6.54 11.08
N TYR A 284 -1.69 6.25 9.86
CA TYR A 284 -1.65 4.89 9.31
C TYR A 284 -0.78 3.93 10.16
N ARG A 285 0.26 4.44 10.84
CA ARG A 285 1.14 3.62 11.70
C ARG A 285 0.38 3.08 12.91
N VAL A 286 -0.51 3.91 13.46
CA VAL A 286 -1.40 3.49 14.56
C VAL A 286 -2.41 2.46 14.05
N LYS A 287 -2.97 2.66 12.84
CA LYS A 287 -3.86 1.69 12.20
C LYS A 287 -3.18 0.34 12.00
N PHE A 288 -1.96 0.33 11.42
CA PHE A 288 -1.17 -0.89 11.22
C PHE A 288 -0.97 -1.66 12.53
N ARG A 289 -0.55 -0.94 13.56
CA ARG A 289 -0.33 -1.57 14.88
C ARG A 289 -1.60 -2.21 15.44
N ILE A 290 -2.74 -1.52 15.34
CA ILE A 290 -4.04 -2.07 15.79
C ILE A 290 -4.39 -3.34 14.99
N GLU A 291 -4.23 -3.32 13.66
CA GLU A 291 -4.48 -4.46 12.79
C GLU A 291 -3.54 -5.64 13.12
N GLU A 292 -2.24 -5.39 13.27
CA GLU A 292 -1.25 -6.42 13.59
C GLU A 292 -1.44 -7.04 14.98
N GLU A 293 -1.77 -6.23 15.99
CA GLU A 293 -2.10 -6.74 17.32
C GLU A 293 -3.38 -7.61 17.31
N ALA A 294 -4.37 -7.23 16.51
CA ALA A 294 -5.63 -7.94 16.41
C ALA A 294 -5.56 -9.16 15.50
N CYS A 295 -5.01 -9.00 14.28
CA CYS A 295 -5.06 -9.98 13.21
C CYS A 295 -3.71 -10.66 12.92
N GLY A 296 -2.60 -10.14 13.45
CA GLY A 296 -1.25 -10.62 13.20
C GLY A 296 -0.65 -10.14 11.87
N ILE A 297 -1.36 -9.31 11.11
CA ILE A 297 -0.96 -8.74 9.82
C ILE A 297 -1.76 -7.46 9.57
N ASN A 298 -1.19 -6.48 8.87
CA ASN A 298 -1.90 -5.29 8.45
C ASN A 298 -2.53 -5.45 7.05
N HIS A 299 -3.44 -4.50 6.69
CA HIS A 299 -4.17 -4.57 5.42
C HIS A 299 -3.26 -4.49 4.18
N CYS A 300 -2.14 -3.77 4.24
CA CYS A 300 -1.21 -3.67 3.12
C CYS A 300 -0.52 -5.00 2.83
N GLU A 301 -0.04 -5.69 3.86
CA GLU A 301 0.67 -6.96 3.75
C GLU A 301 -0.24 -8.10 3.27
N ILE A 302 -1.48 -8.16 3.78
CA ILE A 302 -2.41 -9.20 3.36
C ILE A 302 -2.84 -8.99 1.91
N ALA A 303 -3.10 -7.74 1.47
CA ALA A 303 -3.38 -7.43 0.08
C ALA A 303 -2.22 -7.82 -0.84
N TYR A 304 -0.98 -7.45 -0.47
CA TYR A 304 0.23 -7.84 -1.21
C TYR A 304 0.32 -9.36 -1.38
N SER A 305 0.14 -10.11 -0.30
CA SER A 305 0.23 -11.57 -0.32
C SER A 305 -0.81 -12.21 -1.23
N VAL A 306 -2.06 -11.73 -1.17
CA VAL A 306 -3.16 -12.26 -1.98
C VAL A 306 -2.98 -11.92 -3.47
N LEU A 307 -2.65 -10.67 -3.80
CA LEU A 307 -2.49 -10.24 -5.19
C LEU A 307 -1.29 -10.94 -5.86
N ASN A 308 -0.21 -11.19 -5.11
CA ASN A 308 0.90 -12.02 -5.59
C ASN A 308 0.47 -13.47 -5.83
N SER A 309 -0.33 -14.06 -4.94
CA SER A 309 -0.83 -15.44 -5.13
C SER A 309 -1.73 -15.57 -6.36
N TRP A 310 -2.37 -14.48 -6.77
CA TRP A 310 -3.16 -14.41 -7.99
C TRP A 310 -2.32 -14.10 -9.25
N ASN A 311 -0.99 -13.96 -9.13
CA ASN A 311 -0.05 -13.63 -10.20
C ASN A 311 -0.45 -12.34 -10.97
N LEU A 312 -0.92 -11.32 -10.26
CA LEU A 312 -1.18 -10.02 -10.86
C LEU A 312 0.14 -9.31 -11.19
N PRO A 313 0.16 -8.39 -12.18
CA PRO A 313 1.33 -7.55 -12.44
C PRO A 313 1.83 -6.88 -11.16
N SER A 314 3.16 -6.82 -10.98
CA SER A 314 3.83 -6.39 -9.75
C SER A 314 3.39 -5.01 -9.24
N VAL A 315 2.96 -4.11 -10.12
CA VAL A 315 2.43 -2.80 -9.76
C VAL A 315 1.21 -2.88 -8.82
N PHE A 316 0.35 -3.89 -8.96
CA PHE A 316 -0.82 -4.04 -8.10
C PHE A 316 -0.45 -4.39 -6.65
N PRO A 317 0.28 -5.50 -6.39
CA PRO A 317 0.69 -5.80 -5.02
C PRO A 317 1.61 -4.72 -4.43
N GLU A 318 2.54 -4.14 -5.20
CA GLU A 318 3.42 -3.10 -4.67
C GLU A 318 2.67 -1.83 -4.26
N VAL A 319 1.69 -1.38 -5.04
CA VAL A 319 0.88 -0.22 -4.63
C VAL A 319 0.07 -0.53 -3.39
N CYS A 320 -0.56 -1.71 -3.29
CA CYS A 320 -1.25 -2.10 -2.05
C CYS A 320 -0.32 -2.09 -0.85
N LEU A 321 0.92 -2.52 -1.03
CA LEU A 321 1.91 -2.61 0.05
C LEU A 321 2.42 -1.24 0.48
N TYR A 322 2.67 -0.34 -0.48
CA TYR A 322 3.43 0.88 -0.25
C TYR A 322 2.63 2.18 -0.38
N HIS A 323 1.31 2.13 -0.57
CA HIS A 323 0.54 3.37 -0.72
C HIS A 323 0.58 4.30 0.51
N HIS A 324 0.89 3.81 1.69
CA HIS A 324 1.16 4.65 2.86
C HIS A 324 2.63 5.06 3.02
N THR A 325 3.54 4.36 2.33
CA THR A 325 4.99 4.58 2.41
C THR A 325 5.61 4.55 1.00
N PRO A 326 5.21 5.45 0.09
CA PRO A 326 5.57 5.41 -1.33
C PRO A 326 7.07 5.30 -1.61
N GLN A 327 7.87 5.96 -0.77
CA GLN A 327 9.34 6.00 -0.86
C GLN A 327 10.01 4.62 -0.69
N LEU A 328 9.27 3.61 -0.23
CA LEU A 328 9.76 2.24 -0.09
C LEU A 328 9.55 1.39 -1.36
N SER A 329 8.72 1.85 -2.28
CA SER A 329 8.54 1.17 -3.57
C SER A 329 9.71 1.47 -4.49
N LYS A 330 10.35 0.42 -5.00
CA LYS A 330 11.54 0.52 -5.87
C LYS A 330 11.17 0.87 -7.31
N ASP A 331 10.14 0.23 -7.82
CA ASP A 331 9.80 0.29 -9.25
C ASP A 331 8.58 1.17 -9.53
N PHE A 332 7.73 1.43 -8.51
CA PHE A 332 6.45 2.13 -8.67
C PHE A 332 6.26 3.28 -7.69
N GLU A 333 7.32 3.88 -7.17
CA GLU A 333 7.27 4.97 -6.18
C GLU A 333 6.33 6.11 -6.61
N PHE A 334 6.40 6.50 -7.88
CA PHE A 334 5.52 7.54 -8.41
C PHE A 334 4.04 7.13 -8.34
N THR A 335 3.71 5.91 -8.77
CA THR A 335 2.32 5.41 -8.71
C THR A 335 1.84 5.29 -7.25
N CYS A 336 2.69 4.77 -6.36
CA CYS A 336 2.39 4.72 -4.92
C CYS A 336 2.15 6.12 -4.34
N THR A 337 2.96 7.11 -4.75
CA THR A 337 2.80 8.52 -4.33
C THR A 337 1.47 9.11 -4.78
N LEU A 338 1.08 8.88 -6.03
CA LEU A 338 -0.21 9.35 -6.52
C LEU A 338 -1.38 8.75 -5.73
N VAL A 339 -1.32 7.44 -5.45
CA VAL A 339 -2.35 6.76 -4.66
C VAL A 339 -2.36 7.27 -3.22
N HIS A 340 -1.18 7.46 -2.61
CA HIS A 340 -1.05 8.03 -1.26
C HIS A 340 -1.71 9.39 -1.12
N ILE A 341 -1.42 10.29 -2.06
CA ILE A 341 -2.00 11.65 -2.07
C ILE A 341 -3.50 11.56 -2.28
N ALA A 342 -3.95 10.78 -3.25
CA ALA A 342 -5.37 10.62 -3.55
C ALA A 342 -6.15 10.03 -2.36
N ASP A 343 -5.65 8.96 -1.73
CA ASP A 343 -6.23 8.36 -0.53
C ASP A 343 -6.37 9.38 0.61
N THR A 344 -5.29 10.14 0.88
CA THR A 344 -5.28 11.17 1.92
C THR A 344 -6.31 12.26 1.64
N VAL A 345 -6.37 12.77 0.39
CA VAL A 345 -7.32 13.81 0.00
C VAL A 345 -8.77 13.30 0.07
N VAL A 346 -9.03 12.08 -0.39
CA VAL A 346 -10.36 11.45 -0.30
C VAL A 346 -10.79 11.32 1.17
N ASN A 347 -9.90 10.87 2.05
CA ASN A 347 -10.18 10.79 3.48
C ASN A 347 -10.53 12.16 4.10
N TYR A 348 -9.86 13.24 3.68
CA TYR A 348 -10.22 14.59 4.13
C TYR A 348 -11.59 15.02 3.64
N VAL A 349 -11.89 14.83 2.35
CA VAL A 349 -13.17 15.19 1.76
C VAL A 349 -14.31 14.42 2.40
N VAL A 350 -14.19 13.09 2.55
CA VAL A 350 -15.25 12.24 3.12
C VAL A 350 -15.50 12.57 4.60
N LYS A 351 -14.46 12.90 5.36
CA LYS A 351 -14.57 13.34 6.77
C LYS A 351 -14.95 14.81 6.93
N GLY A 352 -15.19 15.56 5.86
CA GLY A 352 -15.48 16.99 5.90
C GLY A 352 -14.33 17.85 6.47
N LYS A 353 -13.10 17.39 6.38
CA LYS A 353 -11.90 18.10 6.82
C LYS A 353 -11.38 19.00 5.70
N LEU A 354 -10.82 20.16 6.07
CA LEU A 354 -10.09 21.00 5.12
C LEU A 354 -8.80 20.29 4.69
N LEU A 355 -8.35 20.62 3.47
CA LEU A 355 -7.08 20.13 2.95
C LEU A 355 -5.93 20.55 3.88
N ASP A 356 -5.17 19.58 4.36
CA ASP A 356 -3.90 19.78 5.05
C ASP A 356 -2.79 19.09 4.25
N THR A 357 -1.74 19.82 3.93
CA THR A 357 -0.60 19.31 3.14
C THR A 357 0.52 18.76 4.00
N LYS A 358 0.46 18.93 5.33
CA LYS A 358 1.48 18.42 6.27
C LYS A 358 1.76 16.92 6.19
N PRO A 359 0.78 16.04 5.83
CA PRO A 359 1.06 14.63 5.65
C PRO A 359 2.00 14.33 4.47
N PHE A 360 2.15 15.27 3.54
CA PHE A 360 2.98 15.08 2.35
C PHE A 360 4.37 15.66 2.59
N SER A 361 5.40 14.87 2.34
CA SER A 361 6.79 15.32 2.42
C SER A 361 7.07 16.33 1.29
N GLU A 362 7.65 17.49 1.62
CA GLU A 362 8.07 18.49 0.62
C GLU A 362 9.02 17.86 -0.40
N GLU A 363 9.95 17.02 0.03
CA GLU A 363 10.87 16.30 -0.84
C GLU A 363 10.11 15.45 -1.88
N THR A 364 9.04 14.75 -1.46
CA THR A 364 8.24 13.91 -2.36
C THR A 364 7.44 14.78 -3.35
N LEU A 365 6.86 15.87 -2.89
CA LEU A 365 6.12 16.80 -3.76
C LEU A 365 7.05 17.41 -4.81
N ASP A 366 8.21 17.89 -4.40
CA ASP A 366 9.23 18.47 -5.30
C ASP A 366 9.76 17.44 -6.30
N LYS A 367 10.05 16.21 -5.83
CA LYS A 367 10.54 15.11 -6.68
C LYS A 367 9.62 14.83 -7.87
N PHE A 368 8.33 14.91 -7.67
CA PHE A 368 7.33 14.60 -8.68
C PHE A 368 6.64 15.84 -9.28
N ASN A 369 7.13 17.05 -8.96
CA ASN A 369 6.58 18.32 -9.41
C ASN A 369 5.08 18.49 -9.08
N ILE A 370 4.68 18.05 -7.88
CA ILE A 370 3.30 18.18 -7.40
C ILE A 370 3.18 19.49 -6.62
N THR A 371 2.44 20.42 -7.18
CA THR A 371 2.28 21.77 -6.61
C THR A 371 1.11 21.85 -5.64
N GLN A 372 1.07 22.93 -4.85
CA GLN A 372 -0.08 23.24 -4.01
C GLN A 372 -1.37 23.37 -4.83
N ASP A 373 -1.30 23.99 -6.02
CA ASP A 373 -2.46 24.14 -6.93
C ASP A 373 -2.99 22.76 -7.35
N ASN A 374 -2.11 21.78 -7.64
CA ASN A 374 -2.53 20.42 -7.96
C ASN A 374 -3.30 19.77 -6.81
N LEU A 375 -2.87 20.00 -5.57
CA LEU A 375 -3.54 19.43 -4.38
C LEU A 375 -4.90 20.12 -4.13
N GLU A 376 -5.00 21.42 -4.31
CA GLU A 376 -6.26 22.17 -4.18
C GLU A 376 -7.26 21.77 -5.28
N ASP A 377 -6.80 21.67 -6.52
CA ASP A 377 -7.62 21.19 -7.63
C ASP A 377 -8.10 19.74 -7.42
N LEU A 378 -7.22 18.89 -6.90
CA LEU A 378 -7.57 17.49 -6.57
C LEU A 378 -8.64 17.44 -5.47
N TYR A 379 -8.52 18.28 -4.43
CA TYR A 379 -9.49 18.35 -3.35
C TYR A 379 -10.86 18.82 -3.87
N ASN A 380 -10.88 19.88 -4.69
CA ASN A 380 -12.09 20.40 -5.29
C ASN A 380 -12.75 19.38 -6.23
N TYR A 381 -11.95 18.76 -7.12
CA TYR A 381 -12.41 17.68 -7.99
C TYR A 381 -13.03 16.53 -7.17
N THR A 382 -12.33 16.06 -6.13
CA THR A 382 -12.81 14.95 -5.29
C THR A 382 -14.13 15.29 -4.62
N THR A 383 -14.26 16.53 -4.11
CA THR A 383 -15.50 17.03 -3.49
C THR A 383 -16.68 16.94 -4.46
N GLU A 384 -16.49 17.35 -5.72
CA GLU A 384 -17.52 17.25 -6.75
C GLU A 384 -17.90 15.82 -7.13
N GLN A 385 -16.98 14.86 -6.95
CA GLN A 385 -17.24 13.47 -7.33
C GLN A 385 -18.01 12.68 -6.26
N VAL A 386 -18.08 13.13 -5.00
CA VAL A 386 -18.73 12.39 -3.91
C VAL A 386 -20.19 12.03 -4.24
N GLU A 387 -20.96 12.97 -4.75
CA GLU A 387 -22.37 12.72 -5.12
C GLU A 387 -22.48 11.79 -6.33
N LYS A 388 -21.61 11.97 -7.34
CA LYS A 388 -21.64 11.15 -8.57
C LYS A 388 -21.28 9.68 -8.30
N VAL A 389 -20.40 9.43 -7.33
CA VAL A 389 -20.04 8.06 -6.94
C VAL A 389 -21.19 7.35 -6.24
N GLN A 390 -22.06 8.05 -5.53
CA GLN A 390 -23.25 7.46 -4.91
C GLN A 390 -24.16 6.78 -5.95
N ASP A 391 -24.31 7.38 -7.14
CA ASP A 391 -25.08 6.78 -8.24
C ASP A 391 -24.46 5.48 -8.74
N ILE A 392 -23.12 5.38 -8.70
CA ILE A 392 -22.38 4.20 -9.14
C ILE A 392 -22.51 3.07 -8.12
N MET A 393 -22.59 3.38 -6.83
CA MET A 393 -22.73 2.37 -5.77
C MET A 393 -23.98 1.51 -5.95
N GLY A 394 -25.08 2.06 -6.46
CA GLY A 394 -26.27 1.30 -6.83
C GLY A 394 -26.03 0.20 -7.90
N PHE A 395 -24.87 0.22 -8.60
CA PHE A 395 -24.50 -0.82 -9.56
C PHE A 395 -23.70 -1.97 -8.93
N PHE A 396 -23.18 -1.75 -7.72
CA PHE A 396 -22.42 -2.73 -6.97
C PHE A 396 -23.27 -3.42 -5.87
N SER A 397 -24.45 -2.90 -5.54
CA SER A 397 -25.44 -3.53 -4.66
C SER A 397 -26.32 -4.63 -5.42
#